data_0e1f3a9a458a360c26ce5a68c853fc60
#
_entry.id   0e1f3a9a458a360c26ce5a68c853fc60
#
_cell.length_a   1.000
_cell.length_b   1.000
_cell.length_c   1.000
_cell.angle_alpha   90.00
_cell.angle_beta   90.00
_cell.angle_gamma   90.00
#
_symmetry.space_group_name_H-M   'P 1'
#
loop_
_entity.id
_entity.type
_entity.pdbx_description
1 polymer ?
#
loop_
_entity_poly.entity_id
_entity_poly.type
_entity_poly.pdbx_seq_one_letter_code
_entity_poly.pdbx_strand_id
1 'polypeptide(L)'
;MKFLSIIFLAFSFPQWYSVNHNGLERFYYVSYPQNVQESVSLIINMHGYGGNAAQQMSYAQMDQYAHAQNMAVVYPQGLNNSWNVFTYWDSNFYDDVGFISLMIDQVSIDYSIDLNKVYACGMSNGGYMAYRLACDLSDKITAFGSVTGNMMINSDLNDCLDMERDIPIIHFHGTADPIVNYYPPTFDQSLTVGESILFWSDYHDFDIENFEILNSNVEKFTYSNNNSSANFVHYKVNGGGHVWFDYSWGFHASEELVNFFSEFKLDDFTIILGDCNNDGLVNIQDVIFGISIILNESSFAPSADLNSDNVNDILDIVIIVDIILN
;
A
#
# COMPACT_ATOMS: atom_id res chain seq x y z
N MET A 1 36.26 -31.51 28.47
CA MET A 1 36.23 -30.29 27.61
C MET A 1 34.84 -29.72 27.65
N LYS A 2 34.64 -28.60 28.36
CA LYS A 2 33.33 -27.91 28.37
C LYS A 2 33.35 -26.95 27.16
N PHE A 3 32.50 -27.19 26.17
CA PHE A 3 32.28 -26.25 25.08
C PHE A 3 31.47 -25.04 25.65
N LEU A 4 32.12 -23.90 25.68
CA LEU A 4 31.49 -22.62 25.99
C LEU A 4 30.78 -22.18 24.72
N SER A 5 29.47 -22.38 24.65
CA SER A 5 28.64 -21.77 23.58
C SER A 5 28.61 -20.27 23.82
N ILE A 6 29.34 -19.53 23.02
CA ILE A 6 29.23 -18.07 22.96
C ILE A 6 27.94 -17.77 22.20
N ILE A 7 26.90 -17.39 22.94
CA ILE A 7 25.67 -16.83 22.35
C ILE A 7 26.07 -15.42 21.88
N PHE A 8 26.25 -15.24 20.57
CA PHE A 8 26.25 -13.92 19.98
C PHE A 8 24.82 -13.37 20.08
N LEU A 9 24.58 -12.49 21.03
CA LEU A 9 23.45 -11.58 20.99
C LEU A 9 23.70 -10.61 19.83
N ALA A 10 23.19 -10.94 18.66
CA ALA A 10 23.13 -10.00 17.56
C ALA A 10 22.09 -8.93 17.92
N PHE A 11 22.55 -7.80 18.42
CA PHE A 11 21.74 -6.60 18.45
C PHE A 11 21.51 -6.19 17.00
N SER A 12 20.30 -6.33 16.48
CA SER A 12 19.94 -5.76 15.19
C SER A 12 19.81 -4.25 15.36
N PHE A 13 20.91 -3.54 15.19
CA PHE A 13 20.83 -2.11 14.93
C PHE A 13 20.31 -1.92 13.51
N PRO A 14 19.48 -0.89 13.24
CA PRO A 14 19.11 -0.54 11.88
C PRO A 14 20.37 -0.37 11.04
N GLN A 15 20.39 -1.02 9.88
CA GLN A 15 21.59 -1.06 9.04
C GLN A 15 21.38 -0.26 7.77
N TRP A 16 22.36 0.59 7.39
CA TRP A 16 22.35 1.29 6.12
C TRP A 16 22.77 0.37 4.98
N TYR A 17 22.01 0.43 3.91
CA TYR A 17 22.28 -0.24 2.65
C TYR A 17 22.24 0.75 1.51
N SER A 18 22.80 0.36 0.36
CA SER A 18 22.67 1.13 -0.87
C SER A 18 22.49 0.22 -2.08
N VAL A 19 21.81 0.74 -3.09
CA VAL A 19 21.70 0.15 -4.42
C VAL A 19 22.05 1.21 -5.48
N ASN A 20 22.61 0.78 -6.60
CA ASN A 20 22.78 1.68 -7.74
C ASN A 20 21.54 1.63 -8.62
N HIS A 21 20.86 2.76 -8.76
CA HIS A 21 19.71 2.91 -9.64
C HIS A 21 19.95 4.06 -10.63
N ASN A 22 19.94 3.76 -11.93
CA ASN A 22 20.18 4.71 -13.00
C ASN A 22 21.52 5.49 -12.85
N GLY A 23 22.58 4.82 -12.35
CA GLY A 23 23.89 5.43 -12.13
C GLY A 23 24.01 6.26 -10.84
N LEU A 24 22.98 6.31 -10.02
CA LEU A 24 22.94 7.01 -8.75
C LEU A 24 22.93 6.02 -7.59
N GLU A 25 23.77 6.26 -6.57
CA GLU A 25 23.72 5.48 -5.34
C GLU A 25 22.52 5.94 -4.50
N ARG A 26 21.62 4.99 -4.19
CA ARG A 26 20.39 5.23 -3.42
C ARG A 26 20.49 4.46 -2.11
N PHE A 27 20.19 5.14 -1.01
CA PHE A 27 20.36 4.62 0.34
C PHE A 27 19.03 4.27 0.99
N TYR A 28 19.05 3.29 1.91
CA TYR A 28 17.90 2.93 2.73
C TYR A 28 18.35 2.29 4.04
N TYR A 29 17.50 2.39 5.04
CA TYR A 29 17.65 1.74 6.35
C TYR A 29 16.74 0.53 6.42
N VAL A 30 17.25 -0.61 6.92
CA VAL A 30 16.44 -1.80 7.20
C VAL A 30 16.39 -2.05 8.69
N SER A 31 15.18 -2.15 9.23
CA SER A 31 14.88 -2.58 10.59
C SER A 31 14.16 -3.93 10.49
N TYR A 32 14.85 -5.01 10.89
CA TYR A 32 14.36 -6.38 10.74
C TYR A 32 14.07 -7.00 12.12
N PRO A 33 12.91 -7.67 12.32
CA PRO A 33 12.57 -8.29 13.60
C PRO A 33 13.53 -9.43 13.95
N GLN A 34 13.77 -9.62 15.25
CA GLN A 34 14.68 -10.66 15.75
C GLN A 34 13.96 -12.02 15.91
N ASN A 35 14.74 -13.10 15.77
CA ASN A 35 14.29 -14.47 16.05
C ASN A 35 13.12 -14.95 15.17
N VAL A 36 13.02 -14.44 13.96
CA VAL A 36 12.01 -14.85 12.99
C VAL A 36 12.42 -16.20 12.37
N GLN A 37 11.47 -17.12 12.24
CA GLN A 37 11.68 -18.45 11.64
C GLN A 37 11.05 -18.60 10.26
N GLU A 38 10.16 -17.68 9.89
CA GLU A 38 9.43 -17.64 8.62
C GLU A 38 9.71 -16.35 7.87
N SER A 39 9.25 -16.23 6.64
CA SER A 39 9.28 -14.96 5.91
C SER A 39 8.38 -13.91 6.59
N VAL A 40 8.82 -12.67 6.58
CA VAL A 40 8.15 -11.54 7.23
C VAL A 40 7.57 -10.58 6.21
N SER A 41 6.54 -9.85 6.59
CA SER A 41 6.02 -8.73 5.81
C SER A 41 7.02 -7.58 5.75
N LEU A 42 6.94 -6.74 4.72
CA LEU A 42 7.79 -5.57 4.53
C LEU A 42 6.95 -4.29 4.51
N ILE A 43 7.26 -3.33 5.36
CA ILE A 43 6.68 -1.99 5.34
C ILE A 43 7.73 -1.00 4.83
N ILE A 44 7.40 -0.24 3.80
CA ILE A 44 8.20 0.86 3.28
C ILE A 44 7.66 2.15 3.90
N ASN A 45 8.46 2.84 4.73
CA ASN A 45 8.03 4.06 5.42
C ASN A 45 8.86 5.27 4.95
N MET A 46 8.24 6.15 4.18
CA MET A 46 8.88 7.25 3.46
C MET A 46 8.77 8.58 4.21
N HIS A 47 9.89 9.32 4.27
CA HIS A 47 9.97 10.62 4.93
C HIS A 47 9.25 11.74 4.16
N GLY A 48 8.91 12.83 4.86
CA GLY A 48 8.38 14.06 4.25
C GLY A 48 9.46 14.90 3.55
N TYR A 49 9.02 15.95 2.83
CA TYR A 49 9.90 16.89 2.15
C TYR A 49 10.91 17.53 3.11
N GLY A 50 12.17 17.59 2.70
CA GLY A 50 13.28 18.10 3.51
C GLY A 50 13.74 17.17 4.64
N GLY A 51 13.05 16.02 4.83
CA GLY A 51 13.39 15.02 5.83
C GLY A 51 14.42 14.00 5.35
N ASN A 52 14.63 12.96 6.15
CA ASN A 52 15.49 11.84 5.80
C ASN A 52 15.03 10.54 6.48
N ALA A 53 15.57 9.41 6.03
CA ALA A 53 15.21 8.07 6.50
C ALA A 53 15.35 7.92 8.04
N ALA A 54 16.45 8.39 8.63
CA ALA A 54 16.70 8.27 10.08
C ALA A 54 15.73 9.14 10.92
N GLN A 55 15.37 10.32 10.42
CA GLN A 55 14.36 11.18 11.06
C GLN A 55 12.97 10.53 11.00
N GLN A 56 12.59 9.94 9.84
CA GLN A 56 11.32 9.25 9.68
C GLN A 56 11.21 8.06 10.63
N MET A 57 12.25 7.23 10.73
CA MET A 57 12.31 6.11 11.67
C MET A 57 12.09 6.58 13.12
N SER A 58 12.81 7.62 13.53
CA SER A 58 12.69 8.18 14.89
C SER A 58 11.33 8.82 15.14
N TYR A 59 10.74 9.47 14.14
CA TYR A 59 9.48 10.19 14.25
C TYR A 59 8.27 9.26 14.24
N ALA A 60 8.24 8.30 13.31
CA ALA A 60 7.16 7.35 13.19
C ALA A 60 7.19 6.28 14.29
N GLN A 61 8.37 5.93 14.82
CA GLN A 61 8.54 4.87 15.83
C GLN A 61 7.87 3.54 15.41
N MET A 62 7.81 3.26 14.10
CA MET A 62 7.04 2.14 13.54
C MET A 62 7.60 0.78 13.93
N ASP A 63 8.93 0.68 14.10
CA ASP A 63 9.63 -0.58 14.36
C ASP A 63 9.04 -1.38 15.53
N GLN A 64 8.65 -0.70 16.63
CA GLN A 64 8.12 -1.36 17.81
C GLN A 64 6.79 -2.08 17.54
N TYR A 65 5.92 -1.50 16.71
CA TYR A 65 4.63 -2.09 16.34
C TYR A 65 4.82 -3.16 15.25
N ALA A 66 5.63 -2.88 14.24
CA ALA A 66 5.92 -3.78 13.13
C ALA A 66 6.62 -5.06 13.62
N HIS A 67 7.67 -4.95 14.43
CA HIS A 67 8.38 -6.11 14.96
C HIS A 67 7.52 -6.98 15.89
N ALA A 68 6.57 -6.38 16.61
CA ALA A 68 5.61 -7.14 17.42
C ALA A 68 4.69 -8.06 16.59
N GLN A 69 4.53 -7.74 15.31
CA GLN A 69 3.74 -8.53 14.34
C GLN A 69 4.63 -9.22 13.28
N ASN A 70 5.92 -9.39 13.54
CA ASN A 70 6.88 -10.00 12.63
C ASN A 70 6.95 -9.32 11.25
N MET A 71 6.87 -7.99 11.22
CA MET A 71 7.05 -7.19 10.02
C MET A 71 8.39 -6.46 10.06
N ALA A 72 9.12 -6.45 8.95
CA ALA A 72 10.30 -5.60 8.75
C ALA A 72 9.86 -4.21 8.30
N VAL A 73 10.66 -3.20 8.63
CA VAL A 73 10.45 -1.83 8.14
C VAL A 73 11.69 -1.38 7.38
N VAL A 74 11.49 -0.86 6.18
CA VAL A 74 12.52 -0.19 5.41
C VAL A 74 12.21 1.30 5.31
N TYR A 75 13.24 2.11 5.55
CA TYR A 75 13.18 3.57 5.46
C TYR A 75 14.09 4.03 4.31
N PRO A 76 13.56 4.23 3.12
CA PRO A 76 14.34 4.71 1.99
C PRO A 76 14.68 6.19 2.14
N GLN A 77 15.81 6.60 1.52
CA GLN A 77 16.25 7.97 1.44
C GLN A 77 15.95 8.56 0.06
N GLY A 78 15.07 9.55 0.01
CA GLY A 78 14.82 10.33 -1.19
C GLY A 78 16.03 11.22 -1.54
N LEU A 79 16.37 11.32 -2.82
CA LEU A 79 17.39 12.26 -3.30
C LEU A 79 16.91 13.70 -3.06
N ASN A 80 17.85 14.56 -2.69
CA ASN A 80 17.55 15.95 -2.28
C ASN A 80 16.52 16.05 -1.15
N ASN A 81 16.38 14.99 -0.34
CA ASN A 81 15.43 14.90 0.76
C ASN A 81 13.97 15.06 0.30
N SER A 82 13.61 14.55 -0.87
CA SER A 82 12.26 14.59 -1.41
C SER A 82 11.96 13.36 -2.28
N TRP A 83 10.69 13.19 -2.62
CA TRP A 83 10.17 12.16 -3.52
C TRP A 83 9.56 12.83 -4.74
N ASN A 84 9.83 12.31 -5.91
CA ASN A 84 9.21 12.74 -7.15
C ASN A 84 7.73 12.29 -7.18
N VAL A 85 6.85 13.22 -6.90
CA VAL A 85 5.40 13.02 -6.90
C VAL A 85 4.71 13.97 -7.90
N PHE A 86 5.46 14.46 -8.89
CA PHE A 86 4.99 15.36 -9.96
C PHE A 86 4.44 16.71 -9.46
N THR A 87 4.87 17.16 -8.31
CA THR A 87 4.49 18.50 -7.82
C THR A 87 5.26 19.59 -8.54
N TYR A 88 4.62 20.76 -8.77
CA TYR A 88 5.28 21.90 -9.43
C TYR A 88 6.27 22.65 -8.53
N TRP A 89 6.18 22.46 -7.22
CA TRP A 89 7.02 23.15 -6.23
C TRP A 89 8.35 22.45 -5.95
N ASP A 90 8.52 21.22 -6.41
CA ASP A 90 9.76 20.45 -6.30
C ASP A 90 10.33 20.14 -7.68
N SER A 91 11.64 20.32 -7.83
CA SER A 91 12.38 19.97 -9.03
C SER A 91 12.96 18.56 -9.00
N ASN A 92 12.44 17.68 -8.15
CA ASN A 92 12.81 16.27 -8.11
C ASN A 92 12.17 15.54 -9.30
N PHE A 93 13.02 15.11 -10.26
CA PHE A 93 12.61 14.31 -11.41
C PHE A 93 13.30 12.94 -11.43
N TYR A 94 13.85 12.51 -10.30
CA TYR A 94 14.46 11.18 -10.18
C TYR A 94 13.40 10.09 -10.30
N ASP A 95 13.84 8.92 -10.77
CA ASP A 95 13.00 7.73 -10.82
C ASP A 95 12.97 7.06 -9.43
N ASP A 96 12.11 7.59 -8.56
CA ASP A 96 11.94 7.07 -7.21
C ASP A 96 11.11 5.79 -7.19
N VAL A 97 10.17 5.62 -8.13
CA VAL A 97 9.39 4.38 -8.29
C VAL A 97 10.30 3.20 -8.61
N GLY A 98 11.14 3.35 -9.66
CA GLY A 98 12.10 2.31 -10.02
C GLY A 98 13.13 2.02 -8.91
N PHE A 99 13.55 3.05 -8.15
CA PHE A 99 14.38 2.85 -6.97
C PHE A 99 13.68 2.00 -5.90
N ILE A 100 12.44 2.33 -5.55
CA ILE A 100 11.68 1.59 -4.53
C ILE A 100 11.45 0.14 -5.00
N SER A 101 11.09 -0.07 -6.27
CA SER A 101 10.95 -1.41 -6.84
C SER A 101 12.22 -2.23 -6.71
N LEU A 102 13.38 -1.66 -7.11
CA LEU A 102 14.70 -2.31 -6.98
C LEU A 102 15.06 -2.58 -5.51
N MET A 103 14.74 -1.65 -4.61
CA MET A 103 14.98 -1.80 -3.17
C MET A 103 14.17 -2.96 -2.58
N ILE A 104 12.89 -3.12 -2.97
CA ILE A 104 12.07 -4.27 -2.54
C ILE A 104 12.75 -5.56 -2.96
N ASP A 105 13.15 -5.66 -4.23
CA ASP A 105 13.81 -6.85 -4.77
C ASP A 105 15.13 -7.15 -4.01
N GLN A 106 15.95 -6.12 -3.75
CA GLN A 106 17.21 -6.29 -3.01
C GLN A 106 16.99 -6.71 -1.56
N VAL A 107 16.03 -6.08 -0.87
CA VAL A 107 15.70 -6.44 0.53
C VAL A 107 15.17 -7.88 0.61
N SER A 108 14.41 -8.34 -0.38
CA SER A 108 13.91 -9.72 -0.43
C SER A 108 15.01 -10.77 -0.67
N ILE A 109 16.12 -10.38 -1.30
CA ILE A 109 17.32 -11.23 -1.47
C ILE A 109 18.12 -11.31 -0.16
N ASP A 110 18.28 -10.17 0.53
CA ASP A 110 19.12 -10.05 1.73
C ASP A 110 18.39 -10.55 2.99
N TYR A 111 17.08 -10.54 2.99
CA TYR A 111 16.21 -10.91 4.11
C TYR A 111 15.07 -11.84 3.64
N SER A 112 14.55 -12.65 4.56
CA SER A 112 13.40 -13.51 4.27
C SER A 112 12.11 -12.68 4.27
N ILE A 113 11.75 -12.10 3.13
CA ILE A 113 10.53 -11.29 2.94
C ILE A 113 9.46 -12.10 2.21
N ASP A 114 8.22 -11.99 2.68
CA ASP A 114 7.02 -12.44 1.98
C ASP A 114 6.57 -11.36 0.99
N LEU A 115 6.85 -11.57 -0.30
CA LEU A 115 6.51 -10.60 -1.35
C LEU A 115 4.98 -10.44 -1.57
N ASN A 116 4.15 -11.32 -1.00
CA ASN A 116 2.71 -11.12 -0.94
C ASN A 116 2.28 -10.08 0.11
N LYS A 117 3.22 -9.61 0.95
CA LYS A 117 2.94 -8.72 2.09
C LYS A 117 3.91 -7.54 2.11
N VAL A 118 3.90 -6.77 1.04
CA VAL A 118 4.69 -5.54 0.90
C VAL A 118 3.76 -4.34 0.96
N TYR A 119 4.01 -3.44 1.88
CA TYR A 119 3.17 -2.29 2.15
C TYR A 119 3.97 -1.00 2.03
N ALA A 120 3.31 0.08 1.62
CA ALA A 120 3.93 1.39 1.52
C ALA A 120 3.21 2.41 2.40
N CYS A 121 3.96 3.24 3.11
CA CYS A 121 3.39 4.39 3.82
C CYS A 121 4.40 5.53 3.89
N GLY A 122 3.92 6.69 4.30
CA GLY A 122 4.81 7.83 4.50
C GLY A 122 4.06 9.06 5.03
N MET A 123 4.85 10.07 5.35
CA MET A 123 4.34 11.36 5.81
C MET A 123 4.47 12.42 4.73
N SER A 124 3.45 13.29 4.58
CA SER A 124 3.56 14.47 3.71
C SER A 124 3.98 14.06 2.29
N ASN A 125 5.09 14.58 1.76
CA ASN A 125 5.67 14.14 0.48
C ASN A 125 5.86 12.61 0.37
N GLY A 126 6.20 11.91 1.48
CA GLY A 126 6.23 10.46 1.54
C GLY A 126 4.83 9.81 1.48
N GLY A 127 3.81 10.50 1.96
CA GLY A 127 2.41 10.10 1.84
C GLY A 127 1.89 10.25 0.40
N TYR A 128 2.27 11.33 -0.29
CA TYR A 128 2.04 11.49 -1.73
C TYR A 128 2.73 10.37 -2.52
N MET A 129 3.97 10.02 -2.14
CA MET A 129 4.70 8.93 -2.79
C MET A 129 4.02 7.58 -2.54
N ALA A 130 3.40 7.36 -1.39
CA ALA A 130 2.64 6.13 -1.13
C ALA A 130 1.45 5.98 -2.09
N TYR A 131 0.72 7.05 -2.37
CA TYR A 131 -0.33 7.08 -3.40
C TYR A 131 0.25 6.75 -4.79
N ARG A 132 1.39 7.35 -5.14
CA ARG A 132 2.04 7.09 -6.41
C ARG A 132 2.48 5.62 -6.55
N LEU A 133 3.10 5.06 -5.51
CA LEU A 133 3.53 3.64 -5.53
C LEU A 133 2.34 2.68 -5.66
N ALA A 134 1.20 3.03 -5.07
CA ALA A 134 -0.02 2.25 -5.23
C ALA A 134 -0.47 2.15 -6.69
N CYS A 135 -0.29 3.22 -7.46
CA CYS A 135 -0.59 3.24 -8.89
C CYS A 135 0.50 2.54 -9.71
N ASP A 136 1.76 2.97 -9.56
CA ASP A 136 2.86 2.58 -10.44
C ASP A 136 3.43 1.18 -10.11
N LEU A 137 3.19 0.64 -8.88
CA LEU A 137 3.68 -0.65 -8.39
C LEU A 137 2.55 -1.47 -7.76
N SER A 138 1.35 -1.42 -8.35
CA SER A 138 0.19 -2.18 -7.85
C SER A 138 0.41 -3.70 -7.86
N ASP A 139 1.33 -4.20 -8.68
CA ASP A 139 1.77 -5.59 -8.73
C ASP A 139 2.68 -6.00 -7.54
N LYS A 140 3.26 -5.04 -6.81
CA LYS A 140 4.17 -5.27 -5.68
C LYS A 140 3.63 -4.77 -4.34
N ILE A 141 2.88 -3.66 -4.33
CA ILE A 141 2.39 -3.02 -3.10
C ILE A 141 1.00 -3.53 -2.74
N THR A 142 0.89 -4.36 -1.73
CA THR A 142 -0.36 -4.99 -1.29
C THR A 142 -1.39 -4.00 -0.79
N ALA A 143 -0.97 -3.06 0.07
CA ALA A 143 -1.80 -1.99 0.63
C ALA A 143 -0.93 -0.77 0.93
N PHE A 144 -1.53 0.41 1.05
CA PHE A 144 -0.77 1.61 1.37
C PHE A 144 -1.45 2.52 2.39
N GLY A 145 -0.62 3.40 2.99
CA GLY A 145 -1.10 4.37 3.96
C GLY A 145 -0.45 5.74 3.77
N SER A 146 -1.23 6.80 3.97
CA SER A 146 -0.75 8.19 3.93
C SER A 146 -1.03 8.91 5.24
N VAL A 147 0.00 9.57 5.78
CA VAL A 147 -0.14 10.47 6.92
C VAL A 147 0.11 11.90 6.44
N THR A 148 -0.93 12.74 6.46
CA THR A 148 -0.90 14.14 6.02
C THR A 148 -0.34 14.36 4.60
N GLY A 149 -0.52 13.39 3.71
CA GLY A 149 -0.19 13.48 2.29
C GLY A 149 -1.44 13.27 1.44
N ASN A 150 -1.63 14.06 0.39
CA ASN A 150 -2.77 13.94 -0.52
C ASN A 150 -2.38 13.23 -1.81
N MET A 151 -3.37 12.86 -2.62
CA MET A 151 -3.15 12.29 -3.94
C MET A 151 -2.90 13.41 -4.95
N MET A 152 -1.81 13.29 -5.73
CA MET A 152 -1.61 14.12 -6.92
C MET A 152 -2.38 13.51 -8.09
N ILE A 153 -3.15 14.35 -8.81
CA ILE A 153 -3.60 14.01 -10.16
C ILE A 153 -2.73 14.77 -11.14
N ASN A 154 -1.99 14.03 -11.93
CA ASN A 154 -1.27 14.56 -13.08
C ASN A 154 -1.83 13.87 -14.33
N SER A 155 -1.80 14.56 -15.48
CA SER A 155 -2.14 13.97 -16.79
C SER A 155 -1.25 12.77 -17.16
N ASP A 156 -0.13 12.62 -16.48
CA ASP A 156 0.81 11.50 -16.63
C ASP A 156 0.54 10.35 -15.65
N LEU A 157 -0.43 10.49 -14.72
CA LEU A 157 -0.93 9.44 -13.82
C LEU A 157 -2.05 8.60 -14.47
N ASN A 158 -1.98 8.36 -15.77
CA ASN A 158 -2.82 7.36 -16.40
C ASN A 158 -2.64 5.97 -15.77
N ASP A 159 -1.48 5.73 -15.12
CA ASP A 159 -1.13 4.46 -14.50
C ASP A 159 -2.08 4.06 -13.36
N CYS A 160 -2.66 5.04 -12.63
CA CYS A 160 -3.70 4.76 -11.62
C CYS A 160 -5.02 4.24 -12.20
N LEU A 161 -5.30 4.53 -13.47
CA LEU A 161 -6.51 4.05 -14.14
C LEU A 161 -6.33 2.65 -14.75
N ASP A 162 -5.08 2.20 -14.85
CA ASP A 162 -4.70 0.91 -15.43
C ASP A 162 -4.34 -0.14 -14.34
N MET A 163 -4.67 0.12 -13.06
CA MET A 163 -4.49 -0.88 -12.01
C MET A 163 -5.46 -2.06 -12.26
N GLU A 164 -4.93 -3.27 -12.20
CA GLU A 164 -5.69 -4.49 -12.49
C GLU A 164 -6.40 -5.07 -11.26
N ARG A 165 -6.32 -4.41 -10.10
CA ARG A 165 -6.87 -4.89 -8.84
C ARG A 165 -7.24 -3.77 -7.87
N ASP A 166 -8.09 -4.10 -6.92
CA ASP A 166 -8.37 -3.24 -5.77
C ASP A 166 -7.16 -3.16 -4.84
N ILE A 167 -6.95 -2.01 -4.21
CA ILE A 167 -5.88 -1.79 -3.25
C ILE A 167 -6.41 -1.19 -1.95
N PRO A 168 -6.14 -1.81 -0.77
CA PRO A 168 -6.54 -1.26 0.52
C PRO A 168 -5.78 0.01 0.88
N ILE A 169 -6.50 0.97 1.45
CA ILE A 169 -5.99 2.32 1.73
C ILE A 169 -6.28 2.72 3.17
N ILE A 170 -5.29 3.29 3.86
CA ILE A 170 -5.50 3.96 5.14
C ILE A 170 -4.91 5.38 5.10
N HIS A 171 -5.72 6.39 5.46
CA HIS A 171 -5.34 7.79 5.39
C HIS A 171 -5.61 8.51 6.71
N PHE A 172 -4.61 9.22 7.22
CA PHE A 172 -4.68 10.03 8.43
C PHE A 172 -4.48 11.50 8.10
N HIS A 173 -5.42 12.37 8.47
CA HIS A 173 -5.27 13.79 8.16
C HIS A 173 -5.90 14.70 9.21
N GLY A 174 -5.17 15.77 9.56
CA GLY A 174 -5.63 16.80 10.46
C GLY A 174 -6.43 17.89 9.75
N THR A 175 -7.62 18.25 10.28
CA THR A 175 -8.47 19.27 9.64
C THR A 175 -7.91 20.69 9.73
N ALA A 176 -6.91 20.93 10.58
CA ALA A 176 -6.20 22.20 10.72
C ALA A 176 -4.75 22.13 10.20
N ASP A 177 -4.47 21.19 9.27
CA ASP A 177 -3.16 21.09 8.64
C ASP A 177 -2.85 22.36 7.83
N PRO A 178 -1.79 23.13 8.19
CA PRO A 178 -1.47 24.38 7.52
C PRO A 178 -0.55 24.21 6.32
N ILE A 179 -0.07 22.99 6.04
CA ILE A 179 0.89 22.67 4.97
C ILE A 179 0.18 21.95 3.84
N VAL A 180 -0.47 20.80 4.15
CA VAL A 180 -1.28 20.04 3.20
C VAL A 180 -2.73 20.17 3.62
N ASN A 181 -3.46 21.04 2.92
CA ASN A 181 -4.80 21.42 3.33
C ASN A 181 -5.77 20.24 3.25
N TYR A 182 -6.51 20.02 4.37
CA TYR A 182 -7.61 19.06 4.41
C TYR A 182 -8.76 19.47 3.47
N TYR A 183 -9.10 20.77 3.47
CA TYR A 183 -10.17 21.36 2.68
C TYR A 183 -9.62 22.19 1.53
N PRO A 184 -10.41 22.41 0.45
CA PRO A 184 -9.98 23.28 -0.63
C PRO A 184 -9.80 24.75 -0.19
N PRO A 185 -8.92 25.50 -0.87
CA PRO A 185 -8.06 25.05 -1.96
C PRO A 185 -6.81 24.33 -1.46
N THR A 186 -6.34 23.31 -2.20
CA THR A 186 -5.01 22.76 -2.00
C THR A 186 -3.98 23.68 -2.65
N PHE A 187 -2.81 23.87 -2.00
CA PHE A 187 -1.80 24.78 -2.53
C PHE A 187 -1.03 24.22 -3.72
N ASP A 188 -1.00 22.89 -3.85
CA ASP A 188 -0.16 22.14 -4.78
C ASP A 188 -0.94 21.47 -5.91
N GLN A 189 -2.23 21.80 -6.05
CA GLN A 189 -3.15 21.19 -7.02
C GLN A 189 -3.39 19.69 -6.80
N SER A 190 -3.02 19.16 -5.62
CA SER A 190 -3.44 17.82 -5.22
C SER A 190 -4.96 17.75 -5.00
N LEU A 191 -5.48 16.55 -5.01
CA LEU A 191 -6.84 16.33 -4.50
C LEU A 191 -6.90 16.69 -3.02
N THR A 192 -8.02 17.25 -2.58
CA THR A 192 -8.36 17.29 -1.15
C THR A 192 -8.58 15.87 -0.63
N VAL A 193 -8.61 15.73 0.70
CA VAL A 193 -8.92 14.42 1.33
C VAL A 193 -10.26 13.86 0.84
N GLY A 194 -11.31 14.72 0.78
CA GLY A 194 -12.62 14.30 0.30
C GLY A 194 -12.63 13.90 -1.18
N GLU A 195 -11.90 14.62 -2.03
CA GLU A 195 -11.76 14.26 -3.44
C GLU A 195 -10.95 12.97 -3.63
N SER A 196 -9.92 12.73 -2.82
CA SER A 196 -9.16 11.46 -2.83
C SER A 196 -10.06 10.28 -2.41
N ILE A 197 -10.89 10.45 -1.37
CA ILE A 197 -11.86 9.42 -0.96
C ILE A 197 -12.85 9.13 -2.10
N LEU A 198 -13.41 10.16 -2.72
CA LEU A 198 -14.32 9.98 -3.86
C LEU A 198 -13.67 9.27 -5.03
N PHE A 199 -12.45 9.68 -5.41
CA PHE A 199 -11.71 9.04 -6.49
C PHE A 199 -11.54 7.53 -6.27
N TRP A 200 -11.06 7.14 -5.08
CA TRP A 200 -10.81 5.73 -4.77
C TRP A 200 -12.11 4.96 -4.53
N SER A 201 -13.15 5.60 -4.00
CA SER A 201 -14.47 4.97 -3.85
C SER A 201 -15.11 4.69 -5.19
N ASP A 202 -15.03 5.63 -6.13
CA ASP A 202 -15.54 5.44 -7.50
C ASP A 202 -14.72 4.38 -8.24
N TYR A 203 -13.38 4.35 -8.05
CA TYR A 203 -12.50 3.38 -8.70
C TYR A 203 -12.75 1.93 -8.23
N HIS A 204 -12.99 1.74 -6.93
CA HIS A 204 -13.21 0.43 -6.32
C HIS A 204 -14.69 0.07 -6.13
N ASP A 205 -15.63 0.84 -6.67
CA ASP A 205 -17.07 0.65 -6.49
C ASP A 205 -17.49 0.54 -5.00
N PHE A 206 -16.87 1.33 -4.10
CA PHE A 206 -17.23 1.35 -2.69
C PHE A 206 -18.56 2.03 -2.48
N ASP A 207 -19.58 1.28 -2.08
CA ASP A 207 -20.97 1.72 -1.88
C ASP A 207 -21.42 1.67 -0.40
N ILE A 208 -20.54 1.20 0.49
CA ILE A 208 -20.79 1.12 1.93
C ILE A 208 -19.88 2.11 2.65
N GLU A 209 -20.49 3.00 3.46
CA GLU A 209 -19.77 3.88 4.38
C GLU A 209 -20.12 3.51 5.82
N ASN A 210 -19.10 3.21 6.63
CA ASN A 210 -19.20 3.05 8.06
C ASN A 210 -18.49 4.21 8.76
N PHE A 211 -19.08 4.69 9.86
CA PHE A 211 -18.60 5.83 10.63
C PHE A 211 -18.49 5.48 12.11
N GLU A 212 -17.38 5.85 12.73
CA GLU A 212 -17.09 5.63 14.14
C GLU A 212 -16.46 6.88 14.77
N ILE A 213 -16.93 7.28 15.95
CA ILE A 213 -16.32 8.33 16.76
C ILE A 213 -15.38 7.66 17.76
N LEU A 214 -14.07 7.75 17.54
CA LEU A 214 -13.07 7.15 18.43
C LEU A 214 -12.91 7.98 19.72
N ASN A 215 -12.95 9.31 19.60
CA ASN A 215 -12.95 10.23 20.74
C ASN A 215 -13.46 11.62 20.29
N SER A 216 -13.38 12.65 21.16
CA SER A 216 -13.90 14.00 20.86
C SER A 216 -13.26 14.66 19.64
N ASN A 217 -12.09 14.21 19.22
CA ASN A 217 -11.31 14.85 18.16
C ASN A 217 -11.04 13.92 16.97
N VAL A 218 -11.36 12.63 17.07
CA VAL A 218 -11.02 11.65 16.02
C VAL A 218 -12.26 10.90 15.56
N GLU A 219 -12.49 11.00 14.27
CA GLU A 219 -13.53 10.30 13.53
C GLU A 219 -12.86 9.31 12.57
N LYS A 220 -13.38 8.07 12.51
CA LYS A 220 -12.93 7.04 11.58
C LYS A 220 -14.03 6.73 10.60
N PHE A 221 -13.72 6.79 9.32
CA PHE A 221 -14.58 6.40 8.21
C PHE A 221 -14.01 5.17 7.55
N THR A 222 -14.88 4.26 7.13
CA THR A 222 -14.48 3.08 6.34
C THR A 222 -15.40 2.97 5.15
N TYR A 223 -14.83 3.06 3.95
CA TYR A 223 -15.52 2.89 2.68
C TYR A 223 -15.18 1.52 2.12
N SER A 224 -16.15 0.75 1.69
CA SER A 224 -16.00 -0.64 1.24
C SER A 224 -17.14 -1.06 0.33
N ASN A 225 -17.08 -2.26 -0.21
CA ASN A 225 -18.20 -2.96 -0.85
C ASN A 225 -18.23 -4.42 -0.39
N ASN A 226 -19.21 -5.19 -0.87
CA ASN A 226 -19.33 -6.60 -0.52
C ASN A 226 -18.58 -7.55 -1.50
N ASN A 227 -17.97 -7.02 -2.55
CA ASN A 227 -17.36 -7.80 -3.63
C ASN A 227 -15.84 -7.90 -3.50
N SER A 228 -15.23 -7.04 -2.68
CA SER A 228 -13.79 -6.97 -2.46
C SER A 228 -13.48 -6.90 -0.95
N SER A 229 -12.34 -7.45 -0.57
CA SER A 229 -11.80 -7.26 0.79
C SER A 229 -11.07 -5.91 0.96
N ALA A 230 -10.82 -5.18 -0.14
CA ALA A 230 -10.24 -3.85 -0.07
C ALA A 230 -11.20 -2.84 0.56
N ASN A 231 -10.63 -1.86 1.24
CA ASN A 231 -11.38 -0.76 1.82
C ASN A 231 -10.51 0.51 1.85
N PHE A 232 -11.18 1.66 2.00
CA PHE A 232 -10.52 2.92 2.30
C PHE A 232 -10.87 3.32 3.74
N VAL A 233 -9.87 3.33 4.63
CA VAL A 233 -10.02 3.76 6.02
C VAL A 233 -9.47 5.18 6.16
N HIS A 234 -10.30 6.11 6.66
CA HIS A 234 -9.88 7.49 6.89
C HIS A 234 -10.02 7.89 8.36
N TYR A 235 -8.90 8.32 8.95
CA TYR A 235 -8.85 8.94 10.27
C TYR A 235 -8.85 10.47 10.11
N LYS A 236 -10.00 11.08 10.34
CA LYS A 236 -10.15 12.53 10.36
C LYS A 236 -9.85 13.05 11.76
N VAL A 237 -8.78 13.83 11.90
CA VAL A 237 -8.34 14.38 13.17
C VAL A 237 -8.75 15.86 13.26
N ASN A 238 -9.83 16.13 13.95
CA ASN A 238 -10.39 17.47 14.11
C ASN A 238 -9.43 18.37 14.90
N GLY A 239 -8.98 19.47 14.30
CA GLY A 239 -7.97 20.38 14.85
C GLY A 239 -6.52 19.85 14.77
N GLY A 240 -6.30 18.66 14.20
CA GLY A 240 -4.97 18.12 13.95
C GLY A 240 -4.21 18.94 12.91
N GLY A 241 -2.90 19.10 13.11
CA GLY A 241 -1.98 19.80 12.20
C GLY A 241 -1.21 18.83 11.30
N HIS A 242 -0.10 19.32 10.72
CA HIS A 242 0.82 18.56 9.87
C HIS A 242 1.80 17.72 10.70
N VAL A 243 1.34 16.60 11.26
CA VAL A 243 2.12 15.76 12.18
C VAL A 243 1.90 14.28 11.91
N TRP A 244 2.86 13.44 12.33
CA TRP A 244 2.62 12.03 12.52
C TRP A 244 1.83 11.85 13.81
N PHE A 245 0.60 11.35 13.73
CA PHE A 245 -0.30 11.27 14.88
C PHE A 245 0.16 10.20 15.87
N ASP A 246 0.23 10.59 17.14
CA ASP A 246 0.61 9.75 18.27
C ASP A 246 -0.51 9.67 19.33
N TYR A 247 -0.27 8.99 20.43
CA TYR A 247 -1.26 8.79 21.50
C TYR A 247 -1.80 10.09 22.14
N SER A 248 -1.22 11.24 21.87
CA SER A 248 -1.83 12.52 22.30
C SER A 248 -3.18 12.76 21.62
N TRP A 249 -3.44 12.09 20.50
CA TRP A 249 -4.72 12.09 19.76
C TRP A 249 -5.63 10.90 20.10
N GLY A 250 -5.18 10.01 21.03
CA GLY A 250 -5.92 8.81 21.45
C GLY A 250 -5.67 7.57 20.58
N PHE A 251 -4.78 7.65 19.60
CA PHE A 251 -4.28 6.53 18.77
C PHE A 251 -2.85 6.83 18.32
N HIS A 252 -2.17 5.84 17.76
CA HIS A 252 -0.86 6.03 17.14
C HIS A 252 -0.89 5.59 15.68
N ALA A 253 -0.56 6.49 14.75
CA ALA A 253 -0.67 6.21 13.32
C ALA A 253 0.14 4.98 12.88
N SER A 254 1.32 4.75 13.47
CA SER A 254 2.13 3.56 13.16
C SER A 254 1.47 2.25 13.63
N GLU A 255 0.79 2.25 14.77
CA GLU A 255 0.06 1.09 15.26
C GLU A 255 -1.13 0.77 14.35
N GLU A 256 -1.91 1.78 14.00
CA GLU A 256 -3.06 1.62 13.11
C GLU A 256 -2.63 1.18 11.69
N LEU A 257 -1.51 1.73 11.15
CA LEU A 257 -0.92 1.30 9.89
C LEU A 257 -0.53 -0.17 9.92
N VAL A 258 0.19 -0.59 10.95
CA VAL A 258 0.65 -1.99 11.11
C VAL A 258 -0.54 -2.94 11.25
N ASN A 259 -1.54 -2.58 12.06
CA ASN A 259 -2.76 -3.37 12.24
C ASN A 259 -3.51 -3.49 10.90
N PHE A 260 -3.73 -2.39 10.20
CA PHE A 260 -4.39 -2.37 8.89
C PHE A 260 -3.64 -3.24 7.88
N PHE A 261 -2.32 -3.09 7.75
CA PHE A 261 -1.53 -3.86 6.79
C PHE A 261 -1.57 -5.37 7.08
N SER A 262 -1.66 -5.76 8.34
CA SER A 262 -1.69 -7.19 8.73
C SER A 262 -2.91 -7.95 8.22
N GLU A 263 -3.96 -7.24 7.81
CA GLU A 263 -5.21 -7.82 7.33
C GLU A 263 -5.15 -8.28 5.87
N PHE A 264 -4.13 -7.85 5.09
CA PHE A 264 -4.10 -8.01 3.64
C PHE A 264 -2.86 -8.74 3.14
N LYS A 265 -3.04 -9.50 2.09
CA LYS A 265 -1.95 -10.05 1.25
C LYS A 265 -2.30 -9.84 -0.23
N LEU A 266 -1.29 -9.80 -1.08
CA LEU A 266 -1.44 -9.51 -2.51
C LEU A 266 -2.35 -10.53 -3.20
N ASP A 267 -2.23 -11.81 -2.84
CA ASP A 267 -3.05 -12.89 -3.38
C ASP A 267 -4.56 -12.70 -3.14
N ASP A 268 -4.96 -11.91 -2.11
CA ASP A 268 -6.38 -11.61 -1.85
C ASP A 268 -7.02 -10.76 -2.96
N PHE A 269 -6.20 -10.10 -3.79
CA PHE A 269 -6.61 -9.17 -4.84
C PHE A 269 -6.16 -9.62 -6.24
N THR A 270 -5.46 -10.74 -6.36
CA THR A 270 -5.01 -11.25 -7.65
C THR A 270 -6.17 -11.94 -8.34
N ILE A 271 -6.54 -11.44 -9.51
CA ILE A 271 -7.51 -12.10 -10.35
C ILE A 271 -6.84 -13.32 -10.96
N ILE A 272 -7.27 -14.51 -10.55
CA ILE A 272 -6.87 -15.77 -11.20
C ILE A 272 -7.80 -15.98 -12.38
N LEU A 273 -7.30 -15.74 -13.59
CA LEU A 273 -8.09 -15.99 -14.80
C LEU A 273 -8.56 -17.44 -14.84
N GLY A 274 -9.87 -17.63 -14.95
CA GLY A 274 -10.52 -18.93 -14.91
C GLY A 274 -11.06 -19.35 -13.54
N ASP A 275 -10.67 -18.68 -12.46
CA ASP A 275 -11.25 -18.83 -11.12
C ASP A 275 -12.50 -17.95 -11.01
N CYS A 276 -13.61 -18.44 -11.54
CA CYS A 276 -14.86 -17.68 -11.62
C CYS A 276 -15.57 -17.58 -10.26
N ASN A 277 -15.30 -18.51 -9.33
CA ASN A 277 -15.95 -18.58 -8.02
C ASN A 277 -15.08 -17.99 -6.89
N ASN A 278 -13.84 -17.50 -7.22
CA ASN A 278 -12.85 -16.94 -6.31
C ASN A 278 -12.45 -17.87 -5.15
N ASP A 279 -12.33 -19.18 -5.41
CA ASP A 279 -11.88 -20.15 -4.39
C ASP A 279 -10.35 -20.40 -4.43
N GLY A 280 -9.64 -19.75 -5.34
CA GLY A 280 -8.19 -19.83 -5.53
C GLY A 280 -7.74 -21.01 -6.40
N LEU A 281 -8.67 -21.75 -7.03
CA LEU A 281 -8.39 -22.92 -7.85
C LEU A 281 -9.19 -22.86 -9.16
N VAL A 282 -8.52 -23.02 -10.29
CA VAL A 282 -9.22 -23.18 -11.58
C VAL A 282 -9.60 -24.64 -11.77
N ASN A 283 -10.90 -24.96 -11.69
CA ASN A 283 -11.42 -26.32 -11.77
C ASN A 283 -12.83 -26.37 -12.35
N ILE A 284 -13.47 -27.56 -12.35
CA ILE A 284 -14.80 -27.74 -12.96
C ILE A 284 -15.91 -26.90 -12.30
N GLN A 285 -15.71 -26.44 -11.05
CA GLN A 285 -16.69 -25.58 -10.38
C GLN A 285 -16.74 -24.19 -11.01
N ASP A 286 -15.60 -23.72 -11.53
CA ASP A 286 -15.52 -22.44 -12.26
C ASP A 286 -16.24 -22.48 -13.60
N VAL A 287 -16.14 -23.61 -14.29
CA VAL A 287 -16.94 -23.84 -15.52
C VAL A 287 -18.43 -23.69 -15.22
N ILE A 288 -18.90 -24.31 -14.11
CA ILE A 288 -20.31 -24.24 -13.71
C ILE A 288 -20.69 -22.81 -13.34
N PHE A 289 -19.82 -22.13 -12.59
CA PHE A 289 -20.05 -20.75 -12.15
C PHE A 289 -20.01 -19.78 -13.34
N GLY A 290 -19.03 -19.87 -14.23
CA GLY A 290 -18.94 -19.09 -15.45
C GLY A 290 -20.17 -19.25 -16.36
N ILE A 291 -20.66 -20.46 -16.52
CA ILE A 291 -21.92 -20.70 -17.22
C ILE A 291 -23.09 -20.01 -16.52
N SER A 292 -23.12 -19.98 -15.20
CA SER A 292 -24.19 -19.29 -14.45
C SER A 292 -24.14 -17.77 -14.63
N ILE A 293 -22.94 -17.16 -14.73
CA ILE A 293 -22.74 -15.76 -15.06
C ILE A 293 -23.38 -15.43 -16.42
N ILE A 294 -23.05 -16.23 -17.43
CA ILE A 294 -23.55 -16.06 -18.81
C ILE A 294 -25.09 -16.20 -18.87
N LEU A 295 -25.65 -17.21 -18.22
CA LEU A 295 -27.09 -17.51 -18.28
C LEU A 295 -27.95 -16.51 -17.48
N ASN A 296 -27.40 -15.88 -16.43
CA ASN A 296 -28.14 -14.96 -15.57
C ASN A 296 -28.00 -13.50 -16.00
N GLU A 297 -27.26 -13.20 -17.10
CA GLU A 297 -26.93 -11.85 -17.52
C GLU A 297 -26.42 -11.00 -16.34
N SER A 298 -25.65 -11.65 -15.44
CA SER A 298 -25.03 -11.01 -14.28
C SER A 298 -23.95 -10.02 -14.73
N SER A 299 -23.52 -9.14 -13.84
CA SER A 299 -22.46 -8.18 -14.12
C SER A 299 -21.20 -8.88 -14.65
N PHE A 300 -20.45 -8.18 -15.50
CA PHE A 300 -19.17 -8.63 -16.02
C PHE A 300 -18.25 -9.10 -14.88
N ALA A 301 -17.64 -10.26 -15.06
CA ALA A 301 -16.68 -10.85 -14.13
C ALA A 301 -15.31 -10.94 -14.79
N PRO A 302 -14.31 -10.15 -14.39
CA PRO A 302 -12.98 -10.15 -15.03
C PRO A 302 -12.27 -11.49 -14.97
N SER A 303 -12.44 -12.27 -13.90
CA SER A 303 -11.87 -13.63 -13.79
C SER A 303 -12.44 -14.61 -14.80
N ALA A 304 -13.62 -14.34 -15.37
CA ALA A 304 -14.30 -15.14 -16.36
C ALA A 304 -14.08 -14.68 -17.80
N ASP A 305 -13.34 -13.57 -18.03
CA ASP A 305 -13.00 -13.03 -19.35
C ASP A 305 -11.56 -13.47 -19.72
N LEU A 306 -11.43 -14.68 -20.25
CA LEU A 306 -10.11 -15.26 -20.53
C LEU A 306 -9.53 -14.83 -21.88
N ASN A 307 -10.38 -14.35 -22.78
CA ASN A 307 -9.94 -13.83 -24.09
C ASN A 307 -9.75 -12.32 -24.12
N SER A 308 -10.06 -11.62 -22.98
CA SER A 308 -9.91 -10.17 -22.78
C SER A 308 -10.70 -9.32 -23.80
N ASP A 309 -11.90 -9.79 -24.20
CA ASP A 309 -12.77 -9.04 -25.10
C ASP A 309 -13.86 -8.23 -24.39
N ASN A 310 -13.84 -8.21 -23.04
CA ASN A 310 -14.78 -7.57 -22.13
C ASN A 310 -16.21 -8.12 -22.23
N VAL A 311 -16.35 -9.39 -22.64
CA VAL A 311 -17.63 -10.10 -22.69
C VAL A 311 -17.46 -11.48 -22.08
N ASN A 312 -18.21 -11.79 -21.02
CA ASN A 312 -18.23 -13.17 -20.51
C ASN A 312 -19.15 -14.02 -21.39
N ASP A 313 -18.59 -14.88 -22.20
CA ASP A 313 -19.34 -15.75 -23.10
C ASP A 313 -18.81 -17.20 -23.18
N ILE A 314 -19.36 -17.97 -24.10
CA ILE A 314 -18.99 -19.41 -24.24
C ILE A 314 -17.54 -19.61 -24.66
N LEU A 315 -16.89 -18.61 -25.28
CA LEU A 315 -15.49 -18.72 -25.70
C LEU A 315 -14.56 -18.77 -24.48
N ASP A 316 -14.88 -18.02 -23.44
CA ASP A 316 -14.15 -18.05 -22.18
C ASP A 316 -14.26 -19.40 -21.48
N ILE A 317 -15.49 -19.95 -21.46
CA ILE A 317 -15.72 -21.27 -20.88
C ILE A 317 -14.89 -22.36 -21.60
N VAL A 318 -14.73 -22.25 -22.91
CA VAL A 318 -13.88 -23.20 -23.68
C VAL A 318 -12.41 -23.07 -23.23
N ILE A 319 -11.92 -21.83 -22.97
CA ILE A 319 -10.56 -21.60 -22.51
C ILE A 319 -10.38 -22.14 -21.08
N ILE A 320 -11.35 -21.92 -20.17
CA ILE A 320 -11.30 -22.49 -18.81
C ILE A 320 -11.18 -24.03 -18.87
N VAL A 321 -11.99 -24.67 -19.70
CA VAL A 321 -11.93 -26.12 -19.88
C VAL A 321 -10.57 -26.58 -20.42
N ASP A 322 -9.98 -25.81 -21.34
CA ASP A 322 -8.63 -26.11 -21.85
C ASP A 322 -7.55 -26.03 -20.78
N ILE A 323 -7.61 -24.96 -19.90
CA ILE A 323 -6.73 -24.83 -18.75
C ILE A 323 -6.85 -26.03 -17.79
N ILE A 324 -8.06 -26.49 -17.51
CA ILE A 324 -8.30 -27.62 -16.58
C ILE A 324 -7.76 -28.93 -17.13
N LEU A 325 -7.75 -29.11 -18.44
CA LEU A 325 -7.38 -30.37 -19.10
C LEU A 325 -5.87 -30.51 -19.39
N ASN A 326 -5.09 -29.40 -19.36
CA ASN A 326 -3.67 -29.39 -19.66
C ASN A 326 -2.81 -29.17 -18.41
#